data_957f90add54e24ccee369552ab49f5a3
#
_entry.id   957f90add54e24ccee369552ab49f5a3
#
_cell.length_a   1.000
_cell.length_b   1.000
_cell.length_c   1.000
_cell.angle_alpha   90.00
_cell.angle_beta   90.00
_cell.angle_gamma   90.00
#
_symmetry.space_group_name_H-M   'P 1'
#
loop_
_entity.id
_entity.type
_entity.pdbx_description
1 polymer ?
#
loop_
_entity_poly.entity_id
_entity_poly.type
_entity_poly.pdbx_seq_one_letter_code
_entity_poly.pdbx_strand_id
1 'polypeptide(L)'
;GVSTRPRAVEGSYMPCFLAGWSQASCLAQILGVPLYEFSHQQGHIAASLWSAGRLDLMQVPHLAWHLSGGTTELLLVVPDGKNVKAEKLGGTSDISAGQLIDRTGKLLGLPFPAGKSIDALSRGSDCRDRYRVKLHGLEFSFSGIQNKAEAFYAATNSPADTARFVMNCIVTCIADATRAALAEKPGLPVVFSGGVASNSMLRERMREFSPVFAEPQYSTDNAMGIAVLTALQEGL
;
A
#
# COMPACT_ATOMS: atom_id res chain seq x y z
N GLY A 1 -16.24 8.40 15.25
CA GLY A 1 -16.21 7.93 13.86
C GLY A 1 -16.12 6.41 13.74
N VAL A 2 -16.59 5.88 12.63
CA VAL A 2 -16.60 4.42 12.39
C VAL A 2 -16.40 4.10 10.90
N SER A 3 -15.70 2.99 10.61
CA SER A 3 -15.68 2.40 9.26
C SER A 3 -16.96 1.60 9.01
N THR A 4 -17.68 1.92 7.93
CA THR A 4 -18.95 1.26 7.58
C THR A 4 -18.87 0.39 6.33
N ARG A 5 -17.81 0.49 5.56
CA ARG A 5 -17.59 -0.24 4.30
C ARG A 5 -16.12 -0.27 3.90
N PRO A 6 -15.68 -1.22 3.06
CA PRO A 6 -14.30 -1.30 2.58
C PRO A 6 -13.86 -0.04 1.80
N ARG A 7 -14.65 0.40 0.81
CA ARG A 7 -14.34 1.53 -0.07
C ARG A 7 -15.52 2.48 -0.16
N ALA A 8 -15.28 3.76 -0.48
CA ALA A 8 -16.31 4.78 -0.65
C ALA A 8 -16.93 4.72 -2.05
N VAL A 9 -17.40 3.53 -2.47
CA VAL A 9 -18.06 3.27 -3.74
C VAL A 9 -19.37 2.51 -3.51
N GLU A 10 -20.32 2.65 -4.44
CA GLU A 10 -21.60 1.95 -4.39
C GLU A 10 -21.39 0.43 -4.39
N GLY A 11 -22.18 -0.31 -3.61
CA GLY A 11 -22.07 -1.77 -3.49
C GLY A 11 -20.86 -2.27 -2.67
N SER A 12 -20.01 -1.40 -2.16
CA SER A 12 -18.90 -1.80 -1.29
C SER A 12 -19.43 -2.26 0.06
N TYR A 13 -19.34 -3.56 0.33
CA TYR A 13 -19.91 -4.21 1.50
C TYR A 13 -19.00 -5.29 2.07
N MET A 14 -18.96 -5.37 3.40
CA MET A 14 -18.36 -6.49 4.13
C MET A 14 -19.01 -6.59 5.53
N PRO A 15 -19.47 -7.79 5.95
CA PRO A 15 -20.25 -7.97 7.19
C PRO A 15 -19.61 -7.46 8.46
N CYS A 16 -18.27 -7.55 8.57
CA CYS A 16 -17.54 -7.11 9.78
C CYS A 16 -17.72 -5.60 10.08
N PHE A 17 -17.95 -4.76 9.05
CA PHE A 17 -18.19 -3.34 9.26
C PHE A 17 -19.56 -3.05 9.85
N LEU A 18 -20.57 -3.91 9.62
CA LEU A 18 -21.90 -3.75 10.23
C LEU A 18 -21.85 -3.94 11.76
N ALA A 19 -21.04 -4.88 12.23
CA ALA A 19 -20.86 -5.09 13.67
C ALA A 19 -20.28 -3.83 14.35
N GLY A 20 -19.23 -3.25 13.74
CA GLY A 20 -18.63 -2.00 14.21
C GLY A 20 -19.61 -0.82 14.18
N TRP A 21 -20.35 -0.69 13.08
CA TRP A 21 -21.37 0.35 12.92
C TRP A 21 -22.48 0.25 13.96
N SER A 22 -23.02 -0.94 14.18
CA SER A 22 -24.09 -1.18 15.17
C SER A 22 -23.66 -0.75 16.59
N GLN A 23 -22.45 -1.13 17.00
CA GLN A 23 -21.91 -0.74 18.31
C GLN A 23 -21.68 0.77 18.41
N ALA A 24 -21.05 1.37 17.37
CA ALA A 24 -20.79 2.81 17.34
C ALA A 24 -22.09 3.64 17.37
N SER A 25 -23.12 3.20 16.64
CA SER A 25 -24.44 3.85 16.62
C SER A 25 -25.12 3.80 18.00
N CYS A 26 -25.08 2.66 18.67
CA CYS A 26 -25.61 2.51 20.02
C CYS A 26 -24.89 3.45 21.01
N LEU A 27 -23.56 3.46 20.98
CA LEU A 27 -22.77 4.32 21.86
C LEU A 27 -23.02 5.82 21.58
N ALA A 28 -23.09 6.21 20.31
CA ALA A 28 -23.34 7.59 19.93
C ALA A 28 -24.71 8.06 20.43
N GLN A 29 -25.75 7.22 20.30
CA GLN A 29 -27.09 7.51 20.82
C GLN A 29 -27.11 7.66 22.35
N ILE A 30 -26.46 6.75 23.07
CA ILE A 30 -26.40 6.79 24.55
C ILE A 30 -25.67 8.04 25.02
N LEU A 31 -24.58 8.42 24.35
CA LEU A 31 -23.74 9.56 24.72
C LEU A 31 -24.27 10.91 24.18
N GLY A 32 -25.24 10.90 23.28
CA GLY A 32 -25.79 12.11 22.66
C GLY A 32 -24.76 12.85 21.78
N VAL A 33 -23.85 12.11 21.13
CA VAL A 33 -22.78 12.69 20.28
C VAL A 33 -22.99 12.34 18.82
N PRO A 34 -22.48 13.15 17.85
CA PRO A 34 -22.57 12.86 16.44
C PRO A 34 -21.80 11.59 16.09
N LEU A 35 -22.26 10.86 15.06
CA LEU A 35 -21.60 9.70 14.48
C LEU A 35 -21.18 10.02 13.05
N TYR A 36 -19.87 9.89 12.76
CA TYR A 36 -19.30 10.07 11.43
C TYR A 36 -18.94 8.72 10.81
N GLU A 37 -19.40 8.52 9.57
CA GLU A 37 -19.22 7.28 8.84
C GLU A 37 -18.18 7.45 7.72
N PHE A 38 -17.23 6.52 7.65
CA PHE A 38 -16.15 6.53 6.67
C PHE A 38 -16.00 5.16 6.02
N SER A 39 -15.28 5.10 4.90
CA SER A 39 -14.78 3.81 4.40
C SER A 39 -13.44 3.45 5.07
N HIS A 40 -13.16 2.16 5.12
CA HIS A 40 -11.88 1.64 5.63
C HIS A 40 -10.69 2.19 4.83
N GLN A 41 -10.83 2.26 3.51
CA GLN A 41 -9.81 2.84 2.63
C GLN A 41 -9.51 4.31 2.95
N GLN A 42 -10.53 5.13 3.23
CA GLN A 42 -10.34 6.52 3.69
C GLN A 42 -9.56 6.58 4.99
N GLY A 43 -9.86 5.68 5.93
CA GLY A 43 -9.09 5.54 7.17
C GLY A 43 -7.62 5.25 6.92
N HIS A 44 -7.29 4.31 6.03
CA HIS A 44 -5.90 4.02 5.67
C HIS A 44 -5.17 5.20 5.03
N ILE A 45 -5.83 5.95 4.14
CA ILE A 45 -5.25 7.15 3.53
C ILE A 45 -4.97 8.20 4.60
N ALA A 46 -5.95 8.51 5.46
CA ALA A 46 -5.80 9.50 6.53
C ALA A 46 -4.70 9.11 7.54
N ALA A 47 -4.64 7.84 7.97
CA ALA A 47 -3.58 7.35 8.85
C ALA A 47 -2.18 7.49 8.20
N SER A 48 -2.08 7.19 6.92
CA SER A 48 -0.84 7.31 6.16
C SER A 48 -0.35 8.76 6.09
N LEU A 49 -1.23 9.68 5.73
CA LEU A 49 -0.91 11.11 5.64
C LEU A 49 -0.59 11.71 7.00
N TRP A 50 -1.37 11.36 8.03
CA TRP A 50 -1.12 11.82 9.39
C TRP A 50 0.24 11.35 9.91
N SER A 51 0.55 10.08 9.76
CA SER A 51 1.82 9.50 10.21
C SER A 51 3.04 10.11 9.49
N ALA A 52 2.85 10.51 8.25
CA ALA A 52 3.89 11.17 7.45
C ALA A 52 4.01 12.69 7.74
N GLY A 53 3.17 13.26 8.61
CA GLY A 53 3.10 14.72 8.85
C GLY A 53 2.60 15.50 7.63
N ARG A 54 1.80 14.89 6.75
CA ARG A 54 1.35 15.45 5.48
C ARG A 54 -0.18 15.47 5.34
N LEU A 55 -0.89 15.83 6.43
CA LEU A 55 -2.35 16.04 6.37
C LEU A 55 -2.77 17.13 5.39
N ASP A 56 -1.87 18.04 5.00
CA ASP A 56 -2.08 19.00 3.92
C ASP A 56 -2.54 18.32 2.62
N LEU A 57 -2.09 17.09 2.36
CA LEU A 57 -2.46 16.31 1.17
C LEU A 57 -3.92 15.80 1.19
N MET A 58 -4.64 15.89 2.31
CA MET A 58 -6.09 15.68 2.31
C MET A 58 -6.84 16.69 1.42
N GLN A 59 -6.24 17.86 1.16
CA GLN A 59 -6.79 18.94 0.35
C GLN A 59 -6.11 19.08 -1.02
N VAL A 60 -5.24 18.14 -1.40
CA VAL A 60 -4.49 18.16 -2.66
C VAL A 60 -4.62 16.83 -3.39
N PRO A 61 -4.96 16.81 -4.69
CA PRO A 61 -4.91 15.58 -5.46
C PRO A 61 -3.50 14.96 -5.41
N HIS A 62 -3.43 13.64 -5.19
CA HIS A 62 -2.16 12.93 -5.12
C HIS A 62 -2.29 11.47 -5.55
N LEU A 63 -1.18 10.85 -5.90
CA LEU A 63 -1.08 9.41 -6.14
C LEU A 63 -0.78 8.70 -4.82
N ALA A 64 -1.46 7.59 -4.54
CA ALA A 64 -1.23 6.79 -3.35
C ALA A 64 -1.00 5.32 -3.71
N TRP A 65 0.19 4.79 -3.40
CA TRP A 65 0.46 3.38 -3.42
C TRP A 65 0.06 2.73 -2.09
N HIS A 66 -0.76 1.70 -2.18
CA HIS A 66 -0.99 0.79 -1.06
C HIS A 66 -0.30 -0.54 -1.34
N LEU A 67 0.80 -0.81 -0.63
CA LEU A 67 1.71 -1.93 -0.85
C LEU A 67 1.74 -2.82 0.40
N SER A 68 0.86 -3.81 0.48
CA SER A 68 0.70 -4.67 1.65
C SER A 68 0.84 -6.16 1.31
N GLY A 69 0.65 -7.03 2.32
CA GLY A 69 0.55 -8.47 2.14
C GLY A 69 -0.60 -8.89 1.22
N GLY A 70 -1.73 -8.17 1.25
CA GLY A 70 -2.91 -8.49 0.44
C GLY A 70 -3.08 -7.63 -0.80
N THR A 71 -2.49 -6.43 -0.85
CA THR A 71 -2.81 -5.41 -1.83
C THR A 71 -1.56 -4.80 -2.47
N THR A 72 -1.64 -4.53 -3.77
CA THR A 72 -0.67 -3.73 -4.52
C THR A 72 -1.46 -2.90 -5.51
N GLU A 73 -1.85 -1.71 -5.09
CA GLU A 73 -2.73 -0.81 -5.85
C GLU A 73 -2.16 0.60 -5.91
N LEU A 74 -2.30 1.23 -7.07
CA LEU A 74 -2.07 2.66 -7.30
C LEU A 74 -3.42 3.35 -7.35
N LEU A 75 -3.60 4.34 -6.51
CA LEU A 75 -4.82 5.12 -6.39
C LEU A 75 -4.57 6.58 -6.81
N LEU A 76 -5.57 7.19 -7.44
CA LEU A 76 -5.71 8.63 -7.47
C LEU A 76 -6.59 9.03 -6.30
N VAL A 77 -6.06 9.84 -5.42
CA VAL A 77 -6.79 10.40 -4.27
C VAL A 77 -7.10 11.86 -4.56
N VAL A 78 -8.35 12.25 -4.42
CA VAL A 78 -8.79 13.64 -4.60
C VAL A 78 -9.56 14.12 -3.38
N PRO A 79 -9.49 15.43 -3.04
CA PRO A 79 -10.27 16.00 -1.96
C PRO A 79 -11.79 15.82 -2.17
N ASP A 80 -12.51 15.56 -1.08
CA ASP A 80 -13.97 15.49 -1.04
C ASP A 80 -14.49 16.15 0.24
N GLY A 81 -14.57 17.47 0.23
CA GLY A 81 -14.86 18.27 1.42
C GLY A 81 -13.78 18.11 2.49
N LYS A 82 -14.14 17.65 3.68
CA LYS A 82 -13.21 17.34 4.78
C LYS A 82 -12.66 15.90 4.71
N ASN A 83 -12.88 15.20 3.61
CA ASN A 83 -12.50 13.81 3.38
C ASN A 83 -11.83 13.68 2.02
N VAL A 84 -11.63 12.45 1.56
CA VAL A 84 -11.05 12.12 0.25
C VAL A 84 -11.87 11.06 -0.47
N LYS A 85 -11.81 11.10 -1.81
CA LYS A 85 -12.20 10.00 -2.70
C LYS A 85 -10.96 9.37 -3.29
N ALA A 86 -10.97 8.05 -3.42
CA ALA A 86 -9.88 7.30 -4.03
C ALA A 86 -10.41 6.46 -5.18
N GLU A 87 -9.77 6.61 -6.33
CA GLU A 87 -10.01 5.84 -7.55
C GLU A 87 -8.82 4.95 -7.84
N LYS A 88 -9.05 3.66 -8.12
CA LYS A 88 -7.97 2.77 -8.53
C LYS A 88 -7.56 3.07 -9.97
N LEU A 89 -6.30 3.47 -10.16
CA LEU A 89 -5.70 3.69 -11.47
C LEU A 89 -5.04 2.43 -12.03
N GLY A 90 -4.48 1.58 -11.16
CA GLY A 90 -3.75 0.39 -11.56
C GLY A 90 -3.27 -0.45 -10.39
N GLY A 91 -2.31 -1.33 -10.65
CA GLY A 91 -1.74 -2.23 -9.67
C GLY A 91 -1.62 -3.65 -10.18
N THR A 92 -1.43 -4.60 -9.29
CA THR A 92 -1.35 -6.01 -9.71
C THR A 92 -2.73 -6.58 -10.04
N SER A 93 -2.77 -7.39 -11.09
CA SER A 93 -3.95 -8.16 -11.50
C SER A 93 -4.05 -9.53 -10.83
N ASP A 94 -3.02 -9.95 -10.10
CA ASP A 94 -2.94 -11.28 -9.48
C ASP A 94 -2.38 -11.21 -8.05
N ILE A 95 -1.17 -11.71 -7.81
CA ILE A 95 -0.58 -11.72 -6.46
C ILE A 95 -0.01 -10.34 -6.08
N SER A 96 -0.16 -9.97 -4.82
CA SER A 96 0.42 -8.72 -4.31
C SER A 96 1.95 -8.81 -4.19
N ALA A 97 2.62 -7.65 -4.10
CA ALA A 97 4.05 -7.58 -3.83
C ALA A 97 4.41 -8.27 -2.49
N GLY A 98 3.56 -8.10 -1.46
CA GLY A 98 3.77 -8.77 -0.18
C GLY A 98 3.63 -10.29 -0.28
N GLN A 99 2.64 -10.79 -1.04
CA GLN A 99 2.51 -12.23 -1.30
C GLN A 99 3.72 -12.77 -2.06
N LEU A 100 4.24 -12.06 -3.06
CA LEU A 100 5.44 -12.47 -3.78
C LEU A 100 6.66 -12.53 -2.84
N ILE A 101 6.83 -11.53 -1.97
CA ILE A 101 7.88 -11.50 -0.94
C ILE A 101 7.75 -12.70 0.01
N ASP A 102 6.56 -12.98 0.52
CA ASP A 102 6.32 -14.07 1.46
C ASP A 102 6.50 -15.46 0.81
N ARG A 103 6.06 -15.62 -0.44
CA ARG A 103 6.30 -16.86 -1.22
C ARG A 103 7.78 -17.06 -1.51
N THR A 104 8.52 -15.99 -1.81
CA THR A 104 9.99 -16.04 -1.93
C THR A 104 10.63 -16.42 -0.59
N GLY A 105 10.15 -15.84 0.52
CA GLY A 105 10.59 -16.21 1.86
C GLY A 105 10.39 -17.70 2.15
N LYS A 106 9.22 -18.24 1.81
CA LYS A 106 8.94 -19.68 1.94
C LYS A 106 9.88 -20.53 1.10
N LEU A 107 10.16 -20.14 -0.15
CA LEU A 107 11.13 -20.80 -1.02
C LEU A 107 12.53 -20.87 -0.38
N LEU A 108 12.93 -19.79 0.30
CA LEU A 108 14.24 -19.67 0.95
C LEU A 108 14.28 -20.19 2.39
N GLY A 109 13.18 -20.79 2.91
CA GLY A 109 13.12 -21.32 4.27
C GLY A 109 13.07 -20.24 5.37
N LEU A 110 12.62 -19.00 5.04
CA LEU A 110 12.54 -17.89 5.97
C LEU A 110 11.20 -17.88 6.76
N PRO A 111 11.18 -17.32 7.97
CA PRO A 111 9.95 -17.20 8.76
C PRO A 111 8.93 -16.24 8.11
N PHE A 112 7.64 -16.51 8.32
CA PHE A 112 6.55 -15.64 7.94
C PHE A 112 6.25 -14.62 9.07
N PRO A 113 5.97 -13.34 8.75
CA PRO A 113 6.06 -12.70 7.43
C PRO A 113 7.52 -12.44 7.03
N ALA A 114 7.85 -12.69 5.74
CA ALA A 114 9.23 -12.71 5.27
C ALA A 114 9.81 -11.32 4.93
N GLY A 115 9.01 -10.25 4.97
CA GLY A 115 9.40 -8.92 4.49
C GLY A 115 10.73 -8.41 5.04
N LYS A 116 10.93 -8.47 6.37
CA LYS A 116 12.18 -8.02 7.03
C LYS A 116 13.38 -8.90 6.64
N SER A 117 13.18 -10.21 6.56
CA SER A 117 14.25 -11.15 6.20
C SER A 117 14.67 -11.00 4.74
N ILE A 118 13.70 -10.84 3.83
CA ILE A 118 13.95 -10.56 2.40
C ILE A 118 14.68 -9.21 2.24
N ASP A 119 14.28 -8.16 2.97
CA ASP A 119 14.97 -6.87 2.94
C ASP A 119 16.43 -7.00 3.39
N ALA A 120 16.68 -7.71 4.49
CA ALA A 120 18.03 -7.92 5.00
C ALA A 120 18.90 -8.73 4.02
N LEU A 121 18.39 -9.85 3.47
CA LEU A 121 19.11 -10.66 2.49
C LEU A 121 19.40 -9.88 1.22
N SER A 122 18.41 -9.17 0.68
CA SER A 122 18.56 -8.41 -0.56
C SER A 122 19.61 -7.29 -0.45
N ARG A 123 19.82 -6.70 0.72
CA ARG A 123 20.89 -5.73 0.97
C ARG A 123 22.27 -6.36 0.99
N GLY A 124 22.37 -7.63 1.34
CA GLY A 124 23.62 -8.38 1.36
C GLY A 124 24.08 -8.90 -0.01
N SER A 125 23.40 -8.55 -1.10
CA SER A 125 23.68 -8.99 -2.47
C SER A 125 23.89 -7.81 -3.41
N ASP A 126 24.85 -7.94 -4.32
CA ASP A 126 25.11 -7.01 -5.42
C ASP A 126 24.46 -7.45 -6.74
N CYS A 127 23.60 -8.48 -6.71
CA CYS A 127 22.88 -8.99 -7.88
C CYS A 127 22.07 -7.89 -8.55
N ARG A 128 22.27 -7.69 -9.86
CA ARG A 128 21.58 -6.70 -10.67
C ARG A 128 20.52 -7.30 -11.57
N ASP A 129 20.42 -8.65 -11.55
CA ASP A 129 19.46 -9.36 -12.38
C ASP A 129 18.03 -8.98 -11.99
N ARG A 130 17.20 -8.88 -12.98
CA ARG A 130 15.77 -8.63 -12.85
C ARG A 130 15.04 -9.12 -14.08
N TYR A 131 13.79 -9.45 -13.89
CA TYR A 131 12.84 -9.58 -14.97
C TYR A 131 11.98 -8.31 -15.04
N ARG A 132 11.92 -7.69 -16.22
CA ARG A 132 11.08 -6.51 -16.42
C ARG A 132 9.63 -6.93 -16.58
N VAL A 133 8.81 -6.60 -15.60
CA VAL A 133 7.37 -6.84 -15.64
C VAL A 133 6.76 -5.92 -16.68
N LYS A 134 5.94 -6.47 -17.58
CA LYS A 134 5.25 -5.69 -18.59
C LYS A 134 4.04 -4.98 -17.97
N LEU A 135 3.93 -3.68 -18.23
CA LEU A 135 2.75 -2.89 -17.89
C LEU A 135 1.73 -2.95 -19.02
N HIS A 136 0.45 -3.06 -18.66
CA HIS A 136 -0.71 -2.88 -19.54
C HIS A 136 -1.50 -1.67 -19.03
N GLY A 137 -1.21 -0.48 -19.55
CA GLY A 137 -1.56 0.77 -18.88
C GLY A 137 -0.81 0.86 -17.56
N LEU A 138 -1.54 0.89 -16.43
CA LEU A 138 -0.98 0.88 -15.08
C LEU A 138 -1.18 -0.47 -14.36
N GLU A 139 -1.69 -1.49 -15.06
CA GLU A 139 -1.84 -2.84 -14.51
C GLU A 139 -0.66 -3.74 -14.88
N PHE A 140 -0.35 -4.70 -14.02
CA PHE A 140 0.73 -5.66 -14.18
C PHE A 140 0.46 -6.96 -13.38
N SER A 141 1.26 -8.00 -13.66
CA SER A 141 1.17 -9.32 -12.99
C SER A 141 2.51 -9.68 -12.36
N PHE A 142 2.45 -10.19 -11.14
CA PHE A 142 3.62 -10.68 -10.42
C PHE A 142 3.74 -12.21 -10.38
N SER A 143 2.71 -12.97 -10.76
CA SER A 143 2.75 -14.44 -10.72
C SER A 143 3.91 -15.03 -11.54
N GLY A 144 4.22 -14.43 -12.69
CA GLY A 144 5.35 -14.84 -13.52
C GLY A 144 6.72 -14.66 -12.86
N ILE A 145 6.84 -13.74 -11.89
CA ILE A 145 8.09 -13.53 -11.15
C ILE A 145 8.33 -14.66 -10.15
N GLN A 146 7.28 -15.23 -9.56
CA GLN A 146 7.43 -16.37 -8.65
C GLN A 146 8.16 -17.54 -9.34
N ASN A 147 7.70 -17.97 -10.52
CA ASN A 147 8.32 -19.06 -11.27
C ASN A 147 9.79 -18.73 -11.64
N LYS A 148 10.07 -17.47 -11.96
CA LYS A 148 11.43 -17.02 -12.26
C LYS A 148 12.32 -17.00 -11.03
N ALA A 149 11.79 -16.68 -9.87
CA ALA A 149 12.53 -16.73 -8.60
C ALA A 149 12.90 -18.18 -8.22
N GLU A 150 11.99 -19.13 -8.42
CA GLU A 150 12.24 -20.55 -8.22
C GLU A 150 13.35 -21.06 -9.15
N ALA A 151 13.27 -20.75 -10.45
CA ALA A 151 14.30 -21.10 -11.43
C ALA A 151 15.65 -20.44 -11.13
N PHE A 152 15.63 -19.16 -10.72
CA PHE A 152 16.83 -18.41 -10.35
C PHE A 152 17.51 -19.02 -9.11
N TYR A 153 16.73 -19.37 -8.10
CA TYR A 153 17.26 -20.03 -6.91
C TYR A 153 17.83 -21.41 -7.21
N ALA A 154 17.15 -22.21 -8.04
CA ALA A 154 17.65 -23.52 -8.47
C ALA A 154 18.98 -23.42 -9.24
N ALA A 155 19.19 -22.35 -10.02
CA ALA A 155 20.40 -22.13 -10.80
C ALA A 155 21.58 -21.57 -9.96
N THR A 156 21.29 -20.68 -9.00
CA THR A 156 22.35 -19.96 -8.25
C THR A 156 22.62 -20.55 -6.88
N ASN A 157 21.67 -21.25 -6.30
CA ASN A 157 21.65 -21.71 -4.91
C ASN A 157 22.00 -20.59 -3.90
N SER A 158 21.71 -19.34 -4.25
CA SER A 158 22.02 -18.15 -3.46
C SER A 158 20.73 -17.50 -2.93
N PRO A 159 20.41 -17.63 -1.63
CA PRO A 159 19.27 -16.95 -1.03
C PRO A 159 19.33 -15.44 -1.14
N ALA A 160 20.52 -14.83 -0.96
CA ALA A 160 20.70 -13.38 -1.02
C ALA A 160 20.44 -12.85 -2.43
N ASP A 161 21.00 -13.51 -3.47
CA ASP A 161 20.80 -13.09 -4.85
C ASP A 161 19.35 -13.29 -5.31
N THR A 162 18.69 -14.37 -4.86
CA THR A 162 17.28 -14.63 -5.15
C THR A 162 16.38 -13.56 -4.50
N ALA A 163 16.62 -13.23 -3.23
CA ALA A 163 15.91 -12.14 -2.56
C ALA A 163 16.10 -10.81 -3.30
N ARG A 164 17.33 -10.50 -3.70
CA ARG A 164 17.68 -9.29 -4.44
C ARG A 164 17.03 -9.26 -5.82
N PHE A 165 17.06 -10.38 -6.56
CA PHE A 165 16.40 -10.52 -7.86
C PHE A 165 14.89 -10.18 -7.77
N VAL A 166 14.18 -10.77 -6.81
CA VAL A 166 12.74 -10.54 -6.61
C VAL A 166 12.48 -9.08 -6.26
N MET A 167 13.26 -8.50 -5.35
CA MET A 167 13.13 -7.08 -4.99
C MET A 167 13.44 -6.16 -6.17
N ASN A 168 14.45 -6.45 -6.99
CA ASN A 168 14.72 -5.71 -8.22
C ASN A 168 13.52 -5.71 -9.19
N CYS A 169 12.83 -6.86 -9.32
CA CYS A 169 11.63 -6.97 -10.17
C CYS A 169 10.49 -6.09 -9.63
N ILE A 170 10.16 -6.21 -8.32
CA ILE A 170 9.09 -5.45 -7.67
C ILE A 170 9.36 -3.95 -7.76
N VAL A 171 10.54 -3.52 -7.33
CA VAL A 171 10.93 -2.11 -7.25
C VAL A 171 10.95 -1.45 -8.62
N THR A 172 11.45 -2.16 -9.65
CA THR A 172 11.44 -1.64 -11.04
C THR A 172 10.02 -1.51 -11.55
N CYS A 173 9.15 -2.49 -11.31
CA CYS A 173 7.75 -2.45 -11.74
C CYS A 173 6.99 -1.27 -11.11
N ILE A 174 7.12 -1.09 -9.79
CA ILE A 174 6.48 0.04 -9.07
C ILE A 174 7.01 1.38 -9.58
N ALA A 175 8.32 1.51 -9.83
CA ALA A 175 8.91 2.73 -10.39
C ALA A 175 8.40 3.02 -11.81
N ASP A 176 8.33 2.00 -12.67
CA ASP A 176 7.85 2.15 -14.04
C ASP A 176 6.36 2.55 -14.06
N ALA A 177 5.52 1.94 -13.22
CA ALA A 177 4.11 2.30 -13.08
C ALA A 177 3.91 3.71 -12.50
N THR A 178 4.72 4.10 -11.50
CA THR A 178 4.69 5.46 -10.93
C THR A 178 5.05 6.50 -12.00
N ARG A 179 6.10 6.24 -12.78
CA ARG A 179 6.54 7.14 -13.86
C ARG A 179 5.47 7.27 -14.95
N ALA A 180 4.82 6.17 -15.33
CA ALA A 180 3.73 6.18 -16.30
C ALA A 180 2.53 7.00 -15.78
N ALA A 181 2.13 6.81 -14.52
CA ALA A 181 1.05 7.59 -13.91
C ALA A 181 1.38 9.10 -13.83
N LEU A 182 2.62 9.45 -13.48
CA LEU A 182 3.06 10.85 -13.44
C LEU A 182 3.20 11.47 -14.83
N ALA A 183 3.43 10.68 -15.87
CA ALA A 183 3.41 11.18 -17.25
C ALA A 183 1.99 11.61 -17.68
N GLU A 184 0.96 10.89 -17.22
CA GLU A 184 -0.45 11.24 -17.46
C GLU A 184 -0.95 12.35 -16.53
N LYS A 185 -0.43 12.40 -15.30
CA LYS A 185 -0.85 13.31 -14.23
C LYS A 185 0.38 14.02 -13.60
N PRO A 186 0.99 14.95 -14.33
CA PRO A 186 2.25 15.57 -13.90
C PRO A 186 2.10 16.40 -12.63
N GLY A 187 3.16 16.39 -11.81
CA GLY A 187 3.26 17.24 -10.62
C GLY A 187 2.47 16.74 -9.40
N LEU A 188 1.77 15.62 -9.47
CA LEU A 188 1.09 15.07 -8.31
C LEU A 188 2.10 14.53 -7.27
N PRO A 189 1.91 14.81 -5.97
CA PRO A 189 2.63 14.13 -4.91
C PRO A 189 2.40 12.61 -4.96
N VAL A 190 3.39 11.83 -4.54
CA VAL A 190 3.29 10.36 -4.48
C VAL A 190 3.45 9.90 -3.04
N VAL A 191 2.43 9.24 -2.52
CA VAL A 191 2.37 8.69 -1.16
C VAL A 191 2.52 7.17 -1.21
N PHE A 192 3.30 6.60 -0.30
CA PHE A 192 3.49 5.15 -0.17
C PHE A 192 3.08 4.69 1.21
N SER A 193 2.23 3.66 1.27
CA SER A 193 1.73 3.02 2.48
C SER A 193 1.77 1.49 2.37
N GLY A 194 1.54 0.81 3.50
CA GLY A 194 1.59 -0.64 3.58
C GLY A 194 2.96 -1.19 3.98
N GLY A 195 2.99 -2.42 4.48
CA GLY A 195 4.20 -3.03 5.02
C GLY A 195 5.35 -3.16 4.02
N VAL A 196 5.05 -3.37 2.73
CA VAL A 196 6.06 -3.46 1.66
C VAL A 196 6.72 -2.10 1.41
N ALA A 197 6.02 -0.98 1.65
CA ALA A 197 6.59 0.36 1.54
C ALA A 197 7.72 0.64 2.54
N SER A 198 7.89 -0.21 3.56
CA SER A 198 9.02 -0.12 4.50
C SER A 198 10.32 -0.71 3.96
N ASN A 199 10.29 -1.45 2.84
CA ASN A 199 11.46 -2.08 2.25
C ASN A 199 12.49 -1.03 1.83
N SER A 200 13.76 -1.25 2.20
CA SER A 200 14.84 -0.28 2.01
C SER A 200 15.15 0.00 0.53
N MET A 201 15.13 -1.05 -0.32
CA MET A 201 15.37 -0.89 -1.76
C MET A 201 14.25 -0.12 -2.45
N LEU A 202 12.99 -0.37 -2.03
CA LEU A 202 11.85 0.38 -2.55
C LEU A 202 11.99 1.86 -2.19
N ARG A 203 12.24 2.17 -0.92
CA ARG A 203 12.43 3.55 -0.45
C ARG A 203 13.54 4.27 -1.20
N GLU A 204 14.68 3.61 -1.39
CA GLU A 204 15.82 4.17 -2.13
C GLU A 204 15.43 4.48 -3.58
N ARG A 205 14.83 3.51 -4.26
CA ARG A 205 14.45 3.65 -5.67
C ARG A 205 13.39 4.73 -5.91
N MET A 206 12.44 4.87 -4.97
CA MET A 206 11.35 5.84 -5.10
C MET A 206 11.81 7.29 -4.86
N ARG A 207 13.01 7.55 -4.33
CA ARG A 207 13.52 8.91 -4.09
C ARG A 207 13.44 9.82 -5.32
N GLU A 208 13.54 9.26 -6.52
CA GLU A 208 13.41 10.01 -7.78
C GLU A 208 12.06 10.75 -7.91
N PHE A 209 11.02 10.32 -7.20
CA PHE A 209 9.68 10.91 -7.23
C PHE A 209 9.40 11.84 -6.04
N SER A 210 10.40 12.17 -5.21
CA SER A 210 10.21 12.94 -3.97
C SER A 210 9.04 12.43 -3.11
N PRO A 211 9.04 11.14 -2.73
CA PRO A 211 7.89 10.46 -2.17
C PRO A 211 7.61 10.86 -0.73
N VAL A 212 6.36 10.71 -0.34
CA VAL A 212 5.91 10.71 1.05
C VAL A 212 5.69 9.26 1.48
N PHE A 213 6.36 8.82 2.56
CA PHE A 213 6.17 7.48 3.12
C PHE A 213 5.43 7.54 4.45
N ALA A 214 4.36 6.77 4.55
CA ALA A 214 3.71 6.51 5.83
C ALA A 214 4.68 5.78 6.79
N GLU A 215 4.51 6.01 8.09
CA GLU A 215 5.24 5.23 9.09
C GLU A 215 4.74 3.78 9.13
N PRO A 216 5.65 2.80 9.21
CA PRO A 216 5.31 1.37 9.12
C PRO A 216 4.27 0.92 10.16
N GLN A 217 4.32 1.47 11.37
CA GLN A 217 3.40 1.11 12.46
C GLN A 217 1.94 1.47 12.18
N TYR A 218 1.68 2.44 11.29
CA TYR A 218 0.33 2.86 10.87
C TYR A 218 -0.07 2.32 9.50
N SER A 219 0.73 1.42 8.94
CA SER A 219 0.49 0.82 7.62
C SER A 219 -0.36 -0.46 7.67
N THR A 220 -0.69 -0.94 8.88
CA THR A 220 -1.62 -2.07 9.11
C THR A 220 -2.99 -1.54 9.53
N ASP A 221 -3.97 -2.44 9.66
CA ASP A 221 -5.30 -2.08 10.16
C ASP A 221 -5.21 -1.44 11.53
N ASN A 222 -5.76 -0.23 11.64
CA ASN A 222 -5.77 0.55 12.88
C ASN A 222 -6.95 1.53 12.88
N ALA A 223 -7.31 2.02 14.04
CA ALA A 223 -8.38 3.00 14.23
C ALA A 223 -7.90 4.46 14.06
N MET A 224 -6.58 4.71 13.94
CA MET A 224 -6.01 6.06 13.91
C MET A 224 -6.58 6.91 12.79
N GLY A 225 -6.67 6.35 11.57
CA GLY A 225 -7.18 7.09 10.43
C GLY A 225 -8.64 7.51 10.60
N ILE A 226 -9.47 6.68 11.22
CA ILE A 226 -10.85 7.02 11.53
C ILE A 226 -10.91 8.13 12.60
N ALA A 227 -10.04 8.08 13.61
CA ALA A 227 -9.93 9.15 14.61
C ALA A 227 -9.50 10.48 13.97
N VAL A 228 -8.50 10.45 13.07
CA VAL A 228 -8.06 11.63 12.31
C VAL A 228 -9.18 12.22 11.47
N LEU A 229 -9.91 11.38 10.70
CA LEU A 229 -11.05 11.83 9.90
C LEU A 229 -12.16 12.43 10.77
N THR A 230 -12.40 11.83 11.95
CA THR A 230 -13.39 12.36 12.90
C THR A 230 -12.98 13.73 13.43
N ALA A 231 -11.71 13.89 13.83
CA ALA A 231 -11.17 15.19 14.27
C ALA A 231 -11.30 16.26 13.18
N LEU A 232 -10.97 15.93 11.94
CA LEU A 232 -11.15 16.85 10.80
C LEU A 232 -12.63 17.25 10.58
N GLN A 233 -13.60 16.34 10.81
CA GLN A 233 -15.03 16.68 10.74
C GLN A 233 -15.41 17.69 11.81
N GLU A 234 -14.89 17.54 13.02
CA GLU A 234 -15.13 18.46 14.15
C GLU A 234 -14.37 19.79 14.00
N GLY A 235 -13.43 19.90 13.07
CA GLY A 235 -12.63 21.11 12.86
C GLY A 235 -11.44 21.26 13.81
N LEU A 236 -10.96 20.12 14.32
CA LEU A 236 -9.78 20.00 15.18
C LEU A 236 -8.51 19.73 14.39
#